data_f6cc47f75703094803d34683b8074e30
#
_entry.id   f6cc47f75703094803d34683b8074e30
#
_cell.length_a   1.000
_cell.length_b   1.000
_cell.length_c   1.000
_cell.angle_alpha   90.00
_cell.angle_beta   90.00
_cell.angle_gamma   90.00
#
_symmetry.space_group_name_H-M   'P 1'
#
loop_
_entity.id
_entity.type
_entity.pdbx_description
1 polymer ?
#
loop_
_entity_poly.entity_id
_entity_poly.type
_entity_poly.pdbx_seq_one_letter_code
_entity_poly.pdbx_strand_id
1 'polypeptide(L)'
;LFVNEEGRTFAPTVESIFGKDSQVGMWPGTAATEAKIVDTQTSYVVPLQFDLFNEKNKPLAIRHLVENIKKHNYTLTTGFIGTPYLNLVLSDNGYDDVAYKLFEQTAYPSWLYPVLQGATTIWERWNSYTLVNGFGPVDMNSFNHYSYGAIEEWMIAYTLGIQRDEEQPAYKHIILQPRIGGTFSFIRGHYDSAYGRIESGWQIQKRGYIYEATIPANTTAILYLPAKSEKSVRMEKGQEGITSVGLKDGKAVYRLRSGSYRICVD
;
A
#
# COMPACT_ATOMS: atom_id res chain seq x y z
N LEU A 1 -1.87 8.87 21.90
CA LEU A 1 -1.48 7.58 21.37
C LEU A 1 -0.78 6.77 22.46
N PHE A 2 -1.21 5.55 22.69
CA PHE A 2 -0.63 4.67 23.69
C PHE A 2 0.56 3.91 23.08
N VAL A 3 1.73 4.53 23.16
CA VAL A 3 2.99 4.02 22.61
C VAL A 3 4.08 4.16 23.67
N ASN A 4 4.88 3.12 23.88
CA ASN A 4 6.04 3.17 24.77
C ASN A 4 7.27 3.76 24.05
N GLU A 5 8.36 3.95 24.77
CA GLU A 5 9.61 4.50 24.23
C GLU A 5 10.26 3.64 23.14
N GLU A 6 9.92 2.36 23.09
CA GLU A 6 10.37 1.41 22.05
C GLU A 6 9.51 1.46 20.79
N GLY A 7 8.49 2.34 20.70
CA GLY A 7 7.58 2.44 19.56
C GLY A 7 6.56 1.31 19.47
N ARG A 8 6.32 0.56 20.55
CA ARG A 8 5.27 -0.46 20.62
C ARG A 8 3.97 0.14 21.09
N THR A 9 2.87 -0.28 20.48
CA THR A 9 1.52 0.07 20.89
C THR A 9 1.07 -0.78 22.08
N PHE A 10 0.22 -0.23 22.93
CA PHE A 10 -0.34 -0.96 24.06
C PHE A 10 -1.80 -0.58 24.34
N ALA A 11 -2.54 -1.54 24.92
CA ALA A 11 -3.89 -1.29 25.41
C ALA A 11 -3.83 -0.48 26.70
N PRO A 12 -4.51 0.67 26.78
CA PRO A 12 -4.54 1.47 28.00
C PRO A 12 -5.39 0.79 29.08
N THR A 13 -5.14 1.17 30.32
CA THR A 13 -6.06 0.85 31.44
C THR A 13 -7.26 1.80 31.42
N VAL A 14 -8.37 1.40 32.01
CA VAL A 14 -9.55 2.28 32.20
C VAL A 14 -9.16 3.55 32.95
N GLU A 15 -8.36 3.40 34.01
CA GLU A 15 -7.85 4.51 34.82
C GLU A 15 -7.05 5.51 33.99
N SER A 16 -6.23 5.05 33.02
CA SER A 16 -5.43 5.93 32.16
C SER A 16 -6.25 6.72 31.13
N ILE A 17 -7.44 6.24 30.77
CA ILE A 17 -8.32 6.91 29.81
C ILE A 17 -9.28 7.87 30.51
N PHE A 18 -9.91 7.44 31.61
CA PHE A 18 -11.04 8.13 32.21
C PHE A 18 -10.77 8.67 33.61
N GLY A 19 -9.58 8.45 34.17
CA GLY A 19 -9.22 8.81 35.53
C GLY A 19 -9.60 7.77 36.59
N LYS A 20 -9.05 7.94 37.80
CA LYS A 20 -9.20 6.96 38.92
C LYS A 20 -10.64 6.72 39.38
N ASP A 21 -11.50 7.73 39.24
CA ASP A 21 -12.87 7.72 39.77
C ASP A 21 -13.92 7.42 38.68
N SER A 22 -13.50 6.97 37.53
CA SER A 22 -14.40 6.73 36.39
C SER A 22 -15.31 5.52 36.64
N GLN A 23 -16.63 5.76 36.66
CA GLN A 23 -17.67 4.73 36.69
C GLN A 23 -18.22 4.40 35.27
N VAL A 24 -17.41 4.56 34.23
CA VAL A 24 -17.85 4.24 32.87
C VAL A 24 -18.11 2.75 32.79
N GLY A 25 -19.37 2.39 32.56
CA GLY A 25 -19.80 1.00 32.35
C GLY A 25 -19.10 0.41 31.14
N MET A 26 -18.19 -0.50 31.40
CA MET A 26 -17.46 -1.21 30.35
C MET A 26 -18.10 -2.56 30.08
N TRP A 27 -17.97 -3.04 28.86
CA TRP A 27 -18.33 -4.40 28.51
C TRP A 27 -17.59 -5.39 29.42
N PRO A 28 -18.26 -6.38 30.01
CA PRO A 28 -17.59 -7.36 30.86
C PRO A 28 -16.39 -8.00 30.14
N GLY A 29 -15.22 -7.96 30.78
CA GLY A 29 -13.98 -8.56 30.25
C GLY A 29 -13.06 -7.62 29.49
N THR A 30 -13.37 -6.32 29.35
CA THR A 30 -12.53 -5.36 28.62
C THR A 30 -11.64 -4.48 29.52
N ALA A 31 -11.80 -4.53 30.83
CA ALA A 31 -10.96 -3.79 31.76
C ALA A 31 -9.60 -4.49 31.94
N ALA A 32 -8.58 -4.01 31.23
CA ALA A 32 -7.21 -4.37 31.56
C ALA A 32 -6.78 -3.64 32.87
N THR A 33 -6.39 -4.38 33.88
CA THR A 33 -5.82 -3.83 35.11
C THR A 33 -4.37 -3.38 34.92
N GLU A 34 -3.71 -3.87 33.86
CA GLU A 34 -2.34 -3.51 33.48
C GLU A 34 -2.29 -3.22 31.97
N ALA A 35 -1.45 -2.26 31.58
CA ALA A 35 -1.19 -1.95 30.19
C ALA A 35 -0.47 -3.14 29.51
N LYS A 36 -1.05 -3.70 28.45
CA LYS A 36 -0.46 -4.79 27.69
C LYS A 36 0.00 -4.30 26.33
N ILE A 37 1.16 -4.77 25.89
CA ILE A 37 1.63 -4.55 24.53
C ILE A 37 0.62 -5.22 23.56
N VAL A 38 0.15 -4.45 22.60
CA VAL A 38 -0.71 -4.91 21.51
C VAL A 38 0.15 -4.99 20.25
N ASP A 39 0.68 -6.18 19.97
CA ASP A 39 1.58 -6.44 18.84
C ASP A 39 0.79 -7.03 17.66
N THR A 40 -0.05 -6.22 17.03
CA THR A 40 -0.84 -6.62 15.85
C THR A 40 -0.50 -5.73 14.66
N GLN A 41 -0.70 -6.24 13.44
CA GLN A 41 -0.50 -5.42 12.22
C GLN A 41 -1.35 -4.14 12.29
N THR A 42 -2.64 -4.25 12.66
CA THR A 42 -3.55 -3.11 12.75
C THR A 42 -3.12 -2.05 13.75
N SER A 43 -2.56 -2.45 14.91
CA SER A 43 -2.13 -1.52 15.96
C SER A 43 -0.98 -0.61 15.54
N TYR A 44 -0.20 -1.01 14.56
CA TYR A 44 0.86 -0.18 13.96
C TYR A 44 0.38 0.54 12.71
N VAL A 45 -0.35 -0.14 11.82
CA VAL A 45 -0.77 0.40 10.52
C VAL A 45 -1.62 1.66 10.67
N VAL A 46 -2.66 1.61 11.49
CA VAL A 46 -3.58 2.75 11.64
C VAL A 46 -2.88 4.00 12.17
N PRO A 47 -2.11 3.96 13.25
CA PRO A 47 -1.38 5.13 13.70
C PRO A 47 -0.29 5.61 12.72
N LEU A 48 0.35 4.70 11.96
CA LEU A 48 1.31 5.07 10.91
C LEU A 48 0.62 5.82 9.78
N GLN A 49 -0.55 5.34 9.32
CA GLN A 49 -1.32 5.97 8.26
C GLN A 49 -1.75 7.40 8.60
N PHE A 50 -2.16 7.62 9.84
CA PHE A 50 -2.66 8.92 10.29
C PHE A 50 -1.60 9.79 10.98
N ASP A 51 -0.32 9.43 10.82
CA ASP A 51 0.85 10.17 11.35
C ASP A 51 0.74 10.48 12.86
N LEU A 52 0.26 9.49 13.63
CA LEU A 52 0.05 9.64 15.08
C LEU A 52 1.29 9.27 15.92
N PHE A 53 2.33 8.71 15.30
CA PHE A 53 3.62 8.50 15.97
C PHE A 53 4.46 9.78 15.90
N ASN A 54 5.20 10.06 16.95
CA ASN A 54 6.23 11.11 16.89
C ASN A 54 7.44 10.65 16.06
N GLU A 55 8.29 11.58 15.65
CA GLU A 55 9.47 11.35 14.82
C GLU A 55 10.43 10.27 15.37
N LYS A 56 10.54 10.16 16.70
CA LYS A 56 11.38 9.15 17.34
C LYS A 56 10.77 7.75 17.22
N ASN A 57 9.46 7.63 17.37
CA ASN A 57 8.76 6.35 17.47
C ASN A 57 8.32 5.81 16.10
N LYS A 58 8.11 6.66 15.10
CA LYS A 58 7.68 6.26 13.76
C LYS A 58 8.61 5.22 13.11
N PRO A 59 9.96 5.40 13.11
CA PRO A 59 10.88 4.39 12.55
C PRO A 59 10.90 3.07 13.34
N LEU A 60 10.57 3.12 14.64
CA LEU A 60 10.47 1.93 15.47
C LEU A 60 9.18 1.17 15.16
N ALA A 61 8.06 1.88 15.10
CA ALA A 61 6.75 1.30 14.82
C ALA A 61 6.69 0.59 13.46
N ILE A 62 7.26 1.18 12.41
CA ILE A 62 7.30 0.51 11.09
C ILE A 62 8.17 -0.75 11.13
N ARG A 63 9.28 -0.76 11.86
CA ARG A 63 10.09 -1.97 12.04
C ARG A 63 9.30 -3.06 12.78
N HIS A 64 8.57 -2.73 13.84
CA HIS A 64 7.72 -3.68 14.55
C HIS A 64 6.61 -4.25 13.66
N LEU A 65 5.99 -3.41 12.82
CA LEU A 65 5.03 -3.87 11.83
C LEU A 65 5.66 -4.90 10.88
N VAL A 66 6.83 -4.60 10.33
CA VAL A 66 7.54 -5.49 9.40
C VAL A 66 7.97 -6.79 10.09
N GLU A 67 8.47 -6.72 11.33
CA GLU A 67 8.79 -7.90 12.13
C GLU A 67 7.57 -8.77 12.41
N ASN A 68 6.43 -8.15 12.75
CA ASN A 68 5.16 -8.84 12.95
C ASN A 68 4.71 -9.55 11.65
N ILE A 69 4.77 -8.87 10.51
CA ILE A 69 4.43 -9.47 9.20
C ILE A 69 5.33 -10.68 8.90
N LYS A 70 6.65 -10.56 9.12
CA LYS A 70 7.61 -11.66 8.94
C LYS A 70 7.32 -12.84 9.86
N LYS A 71 7.02 -12.57 11.13
CA LYS A 71 6.64 -13.58 12.13
C LYS A 71 5.38 -14.35 11.73
N HIS A 72 4.47 -13.72 11.01
CA HIS A 72 3.28 -14.35 10.46
C HIS A 72 3.47 -14.88 9.02
N ASN A 73 4.72 -15.11 8.59
CA ASN A 73 5.04 -15.66 7.26
C ASN A 73 4.42 -14.87 6.11
N TYR A 74 4.38 -13.53 6.23
CA TYR A 74 3.77 -12.61 5.26
C TYR A 74 2.28 -12.90 5.01
N THR A 75 1.54 -13.29 6.04
CA THR A 75 0.08 -13.41 5.99
C THR A 75 -0.61 -12.26 6.71
N LEU A 76 -1.87 -12.04 6.39
CA LEU A 76 -2.66 -10.91 6.88
C LEU A 76 -3.28 -11.25 8.24
N THR A 77 -3.07 -10.38 9.22
CA THR A 77 -3.78 -10.43 10.51
C THR A 77 -4.69 -9.22 10.73
N THR A 78 -4.80 -8.37 9.70
CA THR A 78 -5.67 -7.19 9.70
C THR A 78 -7.11 -7.56 9.34
N GLY A 79 -8.05 -6.81 9.91
CA GLY A 79 -9.45 -6.76 9.49
C GLY A 79 -9.75 -5.51 8.66
N PHE A 80 -11.02 -5.10 8.58
CA PHE A 80 -11.50 -3.97 7.76
C PHE A 80 -10.79 -2.65 8.03
N ILE A 81 -10.38 -2.39 9.27
CA ILE A 81 -9.76 -1.11 9.66
C ILE A 81 -8.29 -1.04 9.23
N GLY A 82 -7.55 -2.14 9.30
CA GLY A 82 -6.12 -2.14 9.02
C GLY A 82 -5.77 -2.49 7.58
N THR A 83 -6.53 -3.37 6.93
CA THR A 83 -6.23 -3.89 5.59
C THR A 83 -6.09 -2.80 4.52
N PRO A 84 -6.96 -1.76 4.45
CA PRO A 84 -6.85 -0.72 3.43
C PRO A 84 -5.52 0.02 3.43
N TYR A 85 -4.92 0.17 4.60
CA TYR A 85 -3.73 1.01 4.77
C TYR A 85 -2.42 0.21 4.80
N LEU A 86 -2.47 -1.11 4.96
CA LEU A 86 -1.29 -1.93 5.23
C LEU A 86 -0.21 -1.79 4.15
N ASN A 87 -0.56 -2.02 2.90
CA ASN A 87 0.38 -1.94 1.79
C ASN A 87 0.80 -0.49 1.46
N LEU A 88 -0.10 0.49 1.66
CA LEU A 88 0.21 1.92 1.52
C LEU A 88 1.30 2.31 2.51
N VAL A 89 1.08 2.04 3.80
CA VAL A 89 2.04 2.34 4.89
C VAL A 89 3.40 1.68 4.66
N LEU A 90 3.43 0.43 4.20
CA LEU A 90 4.67 -0.25 3.88
C LEU A 90 5.43 0.45 2.76
N SER A 91 4.76 0.78 1.66
CA SER A 91 5.36 1.43 0.50
C SER A 91 5.80 2.86 0.80
N ASP A 92 5.04 3.64 1.59
CA ASP A 92 5.41 4.99 2.01
C ASP A 92 6.65 5.03 2.91
N ASN A 93 6.90 3.93 3.63
CA ASN A 93 8.08 3.78 4.48
C ASN A 93 9.21 2.96 3.84
N GLY A 94 9.16 2.70 2.51
CA GLY A 94 10.24 2.06 1.74
C GLY A 94 10.31 0.53 1.87
N TYR A 95 9.23 -0.13 2.33
CA TYR A 95 9.14 -1.58 2.44
C TYR A 95 8.30 -2.19 1.30
N ASP A 96 8.55 -1.74 0.06
CA ASP A 96 7.85 -2.24 -1.13
C ASP A 96 8.01 -3.76 -1.30
N ASP A 97 9.17 -4.31 -0.94
CA ASP A 97 9.43 -5.76 -0.99
C ASP A 97 8.50 -6.55 -0.05
N VAL A 98 8.20 -6.00 1.11
CA VAL A 98 7.26 -6.60 2.07
C VAL A 98 5.82 -6.47 1.57
N ALA A 99 5.47 -5.31 1.01
CA ALA A 99 4.15 -5.08 0.43
C ALA A 99 3.84 -6.03 -0.72
N TYR A 100 4.80 -6.24 -1.63
CA TYR A 100 4.67 -7.22 -2.70
C TYR A 100 4.56 -8.67 -2.18
N LYS A 101 5.38 -9.07 -1.21
CA LYS A 101 5.27 -10.41 -0.61
C LYS A 101 3.94 -10.69 0.05
N LEU A 102 3.34 -9.68 0.72
CA LEU A 102 1.99 -9.78 1.25
C LEU A 102 0.95 -9.92 0.13
N PHE A 103 1.07 -9.13 -0.93
CA PHE A 103 0.14 -9.15 -2.05
C PHE A 103 0.20 -10.47 -2.82
N GLU A 104 1.39 -11.03 -3.03
CA GLU A 104 1.63 -12.28 -3.75
C GLU A 104 1.44 -13.53 -2.88
N GLN A 105 1.16 -13.37 -1.58
CA GLN A 105 0.96 -14.51 -0.67
C GLN A 105 -0.27 -15.32 -1.05
N THR A 106 -0.10 -16.64 -1.13
CA THR A 106 -1.16 -17.60 -1.45
C THR A 106 -1.64 -18.41 -0.25
N ALA A 107 -0.85 -18.44 0.83
CA ALA A 107 -1.24 -19.12 2.07
C ALA A 107 -2.30 -18.30 2.81
N TYR A 108 -3.21 -18.99 3.48
CA TYR A 108 -4.23 -18.37 4.34
C TYR A 108 -3.59 -17.72 5.59
N PRO A 109 -4.00 -16.51 5.99
CA PRO A 109 -4.91 -15.54 5.31
C PRO A 109 -4.16 -14.63 4.32
N SER A 110 -4.68 -14.49 3.11
CA SER A 110 -4.12 -13.62 2.06
C SER A 110 -5.19 -13.27 1.01
N TRP A 111 -4.92 -12.28 0.14
CA TRP A 111 -5.81 -11.92 -0.97
C TRP A 111 -5.90 -13.03 -2.03
N LEU A 112 -4.82 -13.78 -2.28
CA LEU A 112 -4.81 -14.82 -3.31
C LEU A 112 -5.35 -16.16 -2.81
N TYR A 113 -5.44 -16.38 -1.50
CA TYR A 113 -6.04 -17.61 -0.98
C TYR A 113 -7.49 -17.81 -1.48
N PRO A 114 -8.43 -16.84 -1.35
CA PRO A 114 -9.77 -16.96 -1.94
C PRO A 114 -9.76 -17.24 -3.44
N VAL A 115 -8.88 -16.56 -4.19
CA VAL A 115 -8.75 -16.76 -5.65
C VAL A 115 -8.41 -18.20 -5.98
N LEU A 116 -7.47 -18.81 -5.25
CA LEU A 116 -7.12 -20.22 -5.41
C LEU A 116 -8.25 -21.20 -4.99
N GLN A 117 -9.21 -20.72 -4.19
CA GLN A 117 -10.44 -21.47 -3.88
C GLN A 117 -11.57 -21.22 -4.90
N GLY A 118 -11.29 -20.51 -6.00
CA GLY A 118 -12.25 -20.23 -7.07
C GLY A 118 -13.11 -18.99 -6.83
N ALA A 119 -12.73 -18.11 -5.90
CA ALA A 119 -13.45 -16.85 -5.68
C ALA A 119 -13.37 -15.94 -6.92
N THR A 120 -14.50 -15.36 -7.29
CA THR A 120 -14.64 -14.36 -8.34
C THR A 120 -15.00 -12.98 -7.80
N THR A 121 -15.17 -12.88 -6.49
CA THR A 121 -15.56 -11.67 -5.76
C THR A 121 -14.73 -11.56 -4.49
N ILE A 122 -14.68 -10.38 -3.88
CA ILE A 122 -14.03 -10.17 -2.59
C ILE A 122 -14.92 -10.70 -1.47
N TRP A 123 -14.35 -11.51 -0.59
CA TRP A 123 -15.02 -12.07 0.57
C TRP A 123 -14.99 -11.10 1.76
N GLU A 124 -16.02 -11.18 2.60
CA GLU A 124 -16.12 -10.37 3.83
C GLU A 124 -15.04 -10.72 4.86
N ARG A 125 -14.68 -11.98 4.96
CA ARG A 125 -13.72 -12.47 5.95
C ARG A 125 -12.64 -13.29 5.26
N TRP A 126 -11.43 -13.28 5.80
CA TRP A 126 -10.35 -14.14 5.31
C TRP A 126 -10.74 -15.62 5.39
N ASN A 127 -11.51 -16.00 6.44
CA ASN A 127 -12.02 -17.36 6.67
C ASN A 127 -13.48 -17.55 6.24
N SER A 128 -13.99 -16.79 5.27
CA SER A 128 -15.32 -17.02 4.71
C SER A 128 -15.49 -18.46 4.22
N TYR A 129 -14.43 -19.02 3.67
CA TYR A 129 -14.29 -20.44 3.38
C TYR A 129 -12.84 -20.89 3.64
N THR A 130 -12.67 -22.07 4.24
CA THR A 130 -11.36 -22.71 4.36
C THR A 130 -11.45 -24.18 3.99
N LEU A 131 -10.35 -24.74 3.48
CA LEU A 131 -10.29 -26.18 3.14
C LEU A 131 -10.50 -27.08 4.35
N VAL A 132 -10.16 -26.61 5.55
CA VAL A 132 -10.25 -27.40 6.78
C VAL A 132 -11.66 -27.33 7.38
N ASN A 133 -12.25 -26.15 7.44
CA ASN A 133 -13.50 -25.90 8.17
C ASN A 133 -14.73 -25.70 7.27
N GLY A 134 -14.54 -25.66 5.93
CA GLY A 134 -15.61 -25.33 5.00
C GLY A 134 -16.04 -23.86 5.09
N PHE A 135 -17.33 -23.61 4.91
CA PHE A 135 -17.93 -22.27 4.98
C PHE A 135 -17.97 -21.77 6.42
N GLY A 136 -17.72 -20.46 6.58
CA GLY A 136 -17.89 -19.75 7.85
C GLY A 136 -19.36 -19.61 8.27
N PRO A 137 -19.61 -19.03 9.47
CA PRO A 137 -20.97 -18.79 9.97
C PRO A 137 -21.80 -17.91 9.01
N VAL A 138 -23.07 -18.26 8.81
CA VAL A 138 -23.95 -17.60 7.82
C VAL A 138 -24.40 -16.19 8.23
N ASP A 139 -24.35 -15.87 9.49
CA ASP A 139 -24.81 -14.61 10.06
C ASP A 139 -23.89 -13.41 9.71
N MET A 140 -22.64 -13.66 9.36
CA MET A 140 -21.66 -12.64 8.99
C MET A 140 -20.63 -13.23 8.04
N ASN A 141 -21.04 -13.60 6.84
CA ASN A 141 -20.19 -14.29 5.87
C ASN A 141 -20.61 -14.02 4.42
N SER A 142 -20.55 -12.77 4.00
CA SER A 142 -20.82 -12.40 2.61
C SER A 142 -19.66 -12.81 1.70
N PHE A 143 -19.98 -13.36 0.53
CA PHE A 143 -19.03 -13.66 -0.55
C PHE A 143 -18.96 -12.53 -1.58
N ASN A 144 -19.61 -11.40 -1.33
CA ASN A 144 -19.56 -10.20 -2.16
C ASN A 144 -19.47 -8.96 -1.27
N HIS A 145 -18.27 -8.65 -0.79
CA HIS A 145 -18.01 -7.58 0.17
C HIS A 145 -16.82 -6.74 -0.27
N TYR A 146 -16.93 -5.41 -0.20
CA TYR A 146 -15.96 -4.49 -0.80
C TYR A 146 -14.63 -4.32 -0.03
N SER A 147 -14.64 -4.47 1.30
CA SER A 147 -13.58 -3.95 2.18
C SER A 147 -12.15 -4.38 1.84
N TYR A 148 -11.94 -5.65 1.60
CA TYR A 148 -10.59 -6.13 1.28
C TYR A 148 -10.16 -5.83 -0.16
N GLY A 149 -11.11 -5.40 -1.01
CA GLY A 149 -10.84 -4.88 -2.34
C GLY A 149 -10.12 -3.53 -2.34
N ALA A 150 -10.02 -2.86 -1.18
CA ALA A 150 -9.21 -1.65 -1.01
C ALA A 150 -7.72 -1.82 -1.42
N ILE A 151 -7.22 -3.03 -1.55
CA ILE A 151 -5.89 -3.31 -2.12
C ILE A 151 -5.71 -2.74 -3.53
N GLU A 152 -6.79 -2.50 -4.27
CA GLU A 152 -6.76 -1.89 -5.60
C GLU A 152 -6.15 -0.47 -5.56
N GLU A 153 -6.36 0.29 -4.50
CA GLU A 153 -5.70 1.59 -4.34
C GLU A 153 -4.18 1.46 -4.37
N TRP A 154 -3.62 0.45 -3.66
CA TRP A 154 -2.19 0.20 -3.71
C TRP A 154 -1.73 -0.27 -5.11
N MET A 155 -2.52 -1.09 -5.79
CA MET A 155 -2.20 -1.52 -7.15
C MET A 155 -2.12 -0.33 -8.11
N ILE A 156 -3.04 0.62 -8.04
CA ILE A 156 -3.04 1.80 -8.91
C ILE A 156 -2.01 2.82 -8.47
N ALA A 157 -1.99 3.19 -7.20
CA ALA A 157 -1.15 4.29 -6.71
C ALA A 157 0.33 3.92 -6.59
N TYR A 158 0.66 2.64 -6.35
CA TYR A 158 2.04 2.22 -6.12
C TYR A 158 2.57 1.29 -7.21
N THR A 159 1.89 0.20 -7.55
CA THR A 159 2.44 -0.72 -8.57
C THR A 159 2.44 -0.10 -9.96
N LEU A 160 1.37 0.58 -10.36
CA LEU A 160 1.31 1.42 -11.55
C LEU A 160 1.93 2.81 -11.32
N GLY A 161 1.88 3.31 -10.08
CA GLY A 161 2.39 4.59 -9.69
C GLY A 161 1.53 5.77 -10.10
N ILE A 162 0.24 5.58 -10.42
CA ILE A 162 -0.68 6.67 -10.77
C ILE A 162 -1.22 7.29 -9.49
N GLN A 163 -0.71 8.47 -9.14
CA GLN A 163 -1.07 9.18 -7.91
C GLN A 163 -1.62 10.57 -8.24
N ARG A 164 -2.51 11.05 -7.38
CA ARG A 164 -3.03 12.41 -7.46
C ARG A 164 -2.03 13.40 -6.86
N ASP A 165 -2.03 14.61 -7.37
CA ASP A 165 -1.37 15.73 -6.73
C ASP A 165 -2.40 16.44 -5.83
N GLU A 166 -2.12 16.54 -4.54
CA GLU A 166 -3.03 17.15 -3.55
C GLU A 166 -3.19 18.67 -3.80
N GLU A 167 -2.17 19.32 -4.40
CA GLU A 167 -2.23 20.74 -4.74
C GLU A 167 -3.01 21.00 -6.04
N GLN A 168 -3.10 20.00 -6.92
CA GLN A 168 -3.82 20.07 -8.20
C GLN A 168 -4.74 18.84 -8.37
N PRO A 169 -5.86 18.79 -7.64
CA PRO A 169 -6.73 17.61 -7.56
C PRO A 169 -7.34 17.22 -8.90
N ALA A 170 -8.01 16.06 -8.91
CA ALA A 170 -8.69 15.48 -10.08
C ALA A 170 -7.76 15.12 -11.26
N TYR A 171 -6.45 14.90 -11.00
CA TYR A 171 -5.46 14.52 -12.02
C TYR A 171 -5.23 15.58 -13.11
N LYS A 172 -5.40 16.88 -12.80
CA LYS A 172 -4.94 17.96 -13.67
C LYS A 172 -3.41 17.96 -13.78
N HIS A 173 -2.74 17.73 -12.69
CA HIS A 173 -1.35 17.32 -12.60
C HIS A 173 -1.27 15.92 -12.02
N ILE A 174 -0.50 15.06 -12.64
CA ILE A 174 -0.42 13.62 -12.31
C ILE A 174 0.96 13.34 -11.71
N ILE A 175 1.01 12.62 -10.60
CA ILE A 175 2.27 12.07 -10.11
C ILE A 175 2.37 10.64 -10.61
N LEU A 176 3.44 10.32 -11.33
CA LEU A 176 3.76 8.97 -11.78
C LEU A 176 4.99 8.48 -11.02
N GLN A 177 4.79 7.49 -10.15
CA GLN A 177 5.86 6.95 -9.31
C GLN A 177 5.71 5.44 -9.12
N PRO A 178 5.96 4.62 -10.15
CA PRO A 178 5.81 3.17 -10.06
C PRO A 178 6.80 2.56 -9.06
N ARG A 179 6.32 1.63 -8.26
CA ARG A 179 7.13 0.77 -7.38
C ARG A 179 7.35 -0.55 -8.10
N ILE A 180 8.49 -0.67 -8.75
CA ILE A 180 8.83 -1.86 -9.53
C ILE A 180 9.32 -2.94 -8.59
N GLY A 181 8.66 -4.11 -8.58
CA GLY A 181 9.01 -5.17 -7.63
C GLY A 181 8.13 -6.42 -7.75
N GLY A 182 8.17 -7.24 -6.69
CA GLY A 182 7.50 -8.53 -6.67
C GLY A 182 8.10 -9.54 -7.64
N THR A 183 7.33 -10.57 -7.96
CA THR A 183 7.69 -11.59 -8.96
C THR A 183 7.15 -11.29 -10.36
N PHE A 184 6.52 -10.11 -10.53
CA PHE A 184 5.93 -9.72 -11.79
C PHE A 184 6.98 -9.43 -12.87
N SER A 185 6.80 -9.97 -14.06
CA SER A 185 7.58 -9.62 -15.24
C SER A 185 7.10 -8.31 -15.88
N PHE A 186 5.84 -7.94 -15.68
CA PHE A 186 5.25 -6.67 -16.09
C PHE A 186 4.01 -6.34 -15.28
N ILE A 187 3.71 -5.04 -15.18
CA ILE A 187 2.41 -4.53 -14.72
C ILE A 187 2.00 -3.44 -15.72
N ARG A 188 0.74 -3.45 -16.16
CA ARG A 188 0.14 -2.44 -17.03
C ARG A 188 -1.30 -2.19 -16.60
N GLY A 189 -1.69 -0.93 -16.61
CA GLY A 189 -3.06 -0.56 -16.28
C GLY A 189 -3.35 0.90 -16.61
N HIS A 190 -4.54 1.33 -16.27
CA HIS A 190 -4.99 2.70 -16.51
C HIS A 190 -5.93 3.17 -15.42
N TYR A 191 -6.09 4.48 -15.36
CA TYR A 191 -7.09 5.15 -14.54
C TYR A 191 -7.86 6.15 -15.42
N ASP A 192 -9.19 6.04 -15.45
CA ASP A 192 -10.05 6.95 -16.20
C ASP A 192 -10.37 8.17 -15.35
N SER A 193 -9.61 9.25 -15.54
CA SER A 193 -9.78 10.51 -14.83
C SER A 193 -10.80 11.44 -15.49
N ALA A 194 -11.19 12.53 -14.81
CA ALA A 194 -12.03 13.57 -15.38
C ALA A 194 -11.43 14.25 -16.65
N TYR A 195 -10.11 14.17 -16.83
CA TYR A 195 -9.39 14.70 -17.98
C TYR A 195 -9.09 13.66 -19.06
N GLY A 196 -9.47 12.42 -18.86
CA GLY A 196 -9.23 11.31 -19.77
C GLY A 196 -8.39 10.21 -19.15
N ARG A 197 -8.07 9.22 -19.97
CA ARG A 197 -7.36 8.01 -19.55
C ARG A 197 -5.89 8.28 -19.31
N ILE A 198 -5.42 7.91 -18.13
CA ILE A 198 -4.02 7.87 -17.74
C ILE A 198 -3.57 6.42 -17.83
N GLU A 199 -2.53 6.14 -18.60
CA GLU A 199 -1.96 4.78 -18.69
C GLU A 199 -0.58 4.79 -18.04
N SER A 200 -0.26 3.71 -17.35
CA SER A 200 1.06 3.48 -16.76
C SER A 200 1.38 2.00 -16.76
N GLY A 201 2.63 1.68 -17.00
CA GLY A 201 3.08 0.30 -16.92
C GLY A 201 4.59 0.17 -17.01
N TRP A 202 5.06 -0.98 -16.56
CA TRP A 202 6.47 -1.34 -16.65
C TRP A 202 6.65 -2.80 -17.01
N GLN A 203 7.79 -3.12 -17.58
CA GLN A 203 8.16 -4.48 -17.98
C GLN A 203 9.64 -4.72 -17.70
N ILE A 204 9.95 -5.78 -16.97
CA ILE A 204 11.33 -6.19 -16.67
C ILE A 204 12.01 -6.67 -17.97
N GLN A 205 13.27 -6.29 -18.11
CA GLN A 205 14.14 -6.68 -19.20
C GLN A 205 15.36 -7.46 -18.68
N LYS A 206 16.16 -8.02 -19.56
CA LYS A 206 17.45 -8.65 -19.17
C LYS A 206 18.36 -7.72 -18.38
N ARG A 207 18.28 -6.42 -18.69
CA ARG A 207 18.95 -5.35 -17.92
C ARG A 207 17.92 -4.27 -17.67
N GLY A 208 17.58 -4.03 -16.38
CA GLY A 208 16.64 -3.01 -15.99
C GLY A 208 15.19 -3.27 -16.41
N TYR A 209 14.51 -2.24 -16.88
CA TYR A 209 13.09 -2.31 -17.24
C TYR A 209 12.71 -1.25 -18.29
N ILE A 210 11.56 -1.46 -18.92
CA ILE A 210 10.89 -0.46 -19.76
C ILE A 210 9.71 0.09 -18.97
N TYR A 211 9.53 1.40 -19.01
CA TYR A 211 8.37 2.10 -18.49
C TYR A 211 7.60 2.77 -19.63
N GLU A 212 6.27 2.65 -19.62
CA GLU A 212 5.36 3.24 -20.59
C GLU A 212 4.28 4.03 -19.87
N ALA A 213 3.93 5.22 -20.41
CA ALA A 213 2.84 6.03 -19.88
C ALA A 213 2.14 6.81 -20.98
N THR A 214 0.83 7.04 -20.79
CA THR A 214 0.03 7.97 -21.60
C THR A 214 -0.58 9.04 -20.70
N ILE A 215 -0.31 10.30 -21.02
CA ILE A 215 -0.79 11.48 -20.30
C ILE A 215 -1.90 12.11 -21.13
N PRO A 216 -3.13 12.23 -20.62
CA PRO A 216 -4.26 12.75 -21.38
C PRO A 216 -4.09 14.23 -21.77
N ALA A 217 -4.85 14.67 -22.77
CA ALA A 217 -4.82 16.03 -23.27
C ALA A 217 -5.09 17.07 -22.16
N ASN A 218 -4.44 18.24 -22.25
CA ASN A 218 -4.59 19.34 -21.28
C ASN A 218 -4.19 19.00 -19.84
N THR A 219 -3.39 17.97 -19.62
CA THR A 219 -2.80 17.60 -18.33
C THR A 219 -1.28 17.58 -18.41
N THR A 220 -0.65 17.53 -17.24
CA THR A 220 0.79 17.37 -17.10
C THR A 220 1.09 16.27 -16.07
N ALA A 221 2.31 15.75 -16.10
CA ALA A 221 2.74 14.83 -15.06
C ALA A 221 4.17 15.12 -14.59
N ILE A 222 4.46 14.71 -13.36
CA ILE A 222 5.81 14.52 -12.87
C ILE A 222 6.05 13.02 -12.70
N LEU A 223 7.14 12.52 -13.29
CA LEU A 223 7.49 11.10 -13.31
C LEU A 223 8.76 10.86 -12.49
N TYR A 224 8.71 9.89 -11.59
CA TYR A 224 9.82 9.42 -10.77
C TYR A 224 10.12 7.96 -11.11
N LEU A 225 11.23 7.71 -11.80
CA LEU A 225 11.66 6.35 -12.17
C LEU A 225 12.84 5.90 -11.32
N PRO A 226 12.78 4.75 -10.63
CA PRO A 226 13.94 4.18 -9.96
C PRO A 226 15.12 4.04 -10.95
N ALA A 227 16.23 4.73 -10.69
CA ALA A 227 17.39 4.73 -11.60
C ALA A 227 18.68 4.99 -10.83
N LYS A 228 19.76 4.30 -11.21
CA LYS A 228 21.08 4.45 -10.58
C LYS A 228 21.74 5.78 -10.95
N SER A 229 21.44 6.30 -12.14
CA SER A 229 21.97 7.57 -12.67
C SER A 229 21.10 8.04 -13.83
N GLU A 230 21.20 9.31 -14.20
CA GLU A 230 20.55 9.83 -15.41
C GLU A 230 21.01 9.12 -16.68
N LYS A 231 22.28 8.68 -16.73
CA LYS A 231 22.85 7.95 -17.88
C LYS A 231 22.27 6.55 -18.06
N SER A 232 21.67 5.97 -17.03
CA SER A 232 20.99 4.68 -17.12
C SER A 232 19.59 4.78 -17.73
N VAL A 233 19.10 6.01 -18.00
CA VAL A 233 17.78 6.25 -18.57
C VAL A 233 17.90 6.67 -20.03
N ARG A 234 17.20 5.95 -20.90
CA ARG A 234 17.19 6.21 -22.34
C ARG A 234 15.74 6.36 -22.83
N MET A 235 15.52 7.40 -23.59
CA MET A 235 14.24 7.68 -24.22
C MET A 235 14.25 7.23 -25.68
N GLU A 236 13.12 6.80 -26.20
CA GLU A 236 12.99 6.59 -27.62
C GLU A 236 13.12 7.91 -28.38
N LYS A 237 13.70 7.83 -29.59
CA LYS A 237 13.88 9.03 -30.43
C LYS A 237 12.51 9.60 -30.85
N GLY A 238 12.42 10.92 -30.89
CA GLY A 238 11.21 11.63 -31.37
C GLY A 238 10.13 11.86 -30.31
N GLN A 239 10.37 11.49 -29.05
CA GLN A 239 9.44 11.85 -27.97
C GLN A 239 9.60 13.33 -27.59
N GLU A 240 8.53 14.08 -27.85
CA GLU A 240 8.44 15.49 -27.45
C GLU A 240 7.68 15.62 -26.11
N GLY A 241 7.83 16.74 -25.43
CA GLY A 241 7.08 17.03 -24.19
C GLY A 241 7.61 16.40 -22.91
N ILE A 242 8.80 15.78 -22.96
CA ILE A 242 9.52 15.27 -21.80
C ILE A 242 10.74 16.14 -21.49
N THR A 243 10.90 16.53 -20.22
CA THR A 243 12.02 17.36 -19.76
C THR A 243 12.63 16.73 -18.49
N SER A 244 13.95 16.47 -18.52
CA SER A 244 14.66 16.01 -17.32
C SER A 244 14.69 17.11 -16.25
N VAL A 245 14.46 16.70 -15.00
CA VAL A 245 14.63 17.53 -13.80
C VAL A 245 15.94 17.15 -13.08
N GLY A 246 16.45 15.95 -13.33
CA GLY A 246 17.65 15.41 -12.71
C GLY A 246 17.42 14.15 -11.90
N LEU A 247 18.40 13.77 -11.09
CA LEU A 247 18.32 12.63 -10.18
C LEU A 247 17.99 13.11 -8.76
N LYS A 248 16.97 12.53 -8.14
CA LYS A 248 16.57 12.83 -6.76
C LYS A 248 16.26 11.52 -6.02
N ASP A 249 16.90 11.30 -4.89
CA ASP A 249 16.67 10.14 -3.99
C ASP A 249 16.65 8.79 -4.74
N GLY A 250 17.63 8.55 -5.63
CA GLY A 250 17.71 7.32 -6.42
C GLY A 250 16.65 7.19 -7.52
N LYS A 251 16.00 8.30 -7.90
CA LYS A 251 15.01 8.34 -8.97
C LYS A 251 15.38 9.39 -10.01
N ALA A 252 15.30 9.03 -11.28
CA ALA A 252 15.35 9.99 -12.37
C ALA A 252 13.99 10.67 -12.49
N VAL A 253 13.97 12.00 -12.48
CA VAL A 253 12.76 12.81 -12.42
C VAL A 253 12.56 13.55 -13.75
N TYR A 254 11.32 13.47 -14.27
CA TYR A 254 10.93 14.10 -15.53
C TYR A 254 9.61 14.83 -15.40
N ARG A 255 9.51 15.97 -16.07
CA ARG A 255 8.22 16.62 -16.35
C ARG A 255 7.70 16.14 -17.69
N LEU A 256 6.43 15.75 -17.73
CA LEU A 256 5.75 15.26 -18.92
C LEU A 256 4.59 16.19 -19.28
N ARG A 257 4.44 16.50 -20.56
CA ARG A 257 3.20 17.06 -21.13
C ARG A 257 2.26 15.94 -21.55
N SER A 258 1.10 16.28 -22.08
CA SER A 258 0.21 15.30 -22.73
C SER A 258 0.92 14.59 -23.88
N GLY A 259 0.74 13.28 -23.97
CA GLY A 259 1.41 12.41 -24.94
C GLY A 259 1.67 11.02 -24.43
N SER A 260 2.26 10.17 -25.26
CA SER A 260 2.66 8.81 -24.90
C SER A 260 4.18 8.70 -24.84
N TYR A 261 4.67 8.01 -23.84
CA TYR A 261 6.10 7.92 -23.51
C TYR A 261 6.53 6.48 -23.33
N ARG A 262 7.74 6.18 -23.81
CA ARG A 262 8.40 4.89 -23.60
C ARG A 262 9.85 5.14 -23.21
N ILE A 263 10.24 4.68 -22.02
CA ILE A 263 11.50 4.98 -21.36
C ILE A 263 12.17 3.66 -20.97
N CYS A 264 13.41 3.46 -21.37
CA CYS A 264 14.23 2.33 -20.96
C CYS A 264 15.14 2.73 -19.80
N VAL A 265 15.19 1.92 -18.74
CA VAL A 265 16.06 2.12 -17.59
C VAL A 265 16.93 0.87 -17.41
N ASP A 266 18.29 1.07 -17.38
CA ASP A 266 19.28 -0.02 -17.29
C ASP A 266 19.82 -0.21 -15.84
#